data_de8d4209de9e825b97cfcc53a5fc1e65
#
_entry.id   de8d4209de9e825b97cfcc53a5fc1e65
#
_cell.length_a   1.000
_cell.length_b   1.000
_cell.length_c   1.000
_cell.angle_alpha   90.00
_cell.angle_beta   90.00
_cell.angle_gamma   90.00
#
_symmetry.space_group_name_H-M   'P 1'
#
loop_
_entity.id
_entity.type
_entity.pdbx_description
1 polymer ?
#
loop_
_entity_poly.entity_id
_entity_poly.type
_entity_poly.pdbx_seq_one_letter_code
_entity_poly.pdbx_strand_id
1 'polypeptide(L)'
;GGMLVNHWNLQMSRNRQSAGFTLLEVLIALLVLSFGLLGLAALQAYSVKANQSANLRSQASVLANMMMDNIRSNRANIASYYADDYDEFLCSATPDTGSVAARDLSEWRIQVNCQLPQGRAAVAPISVNEVAVCIRWSDERWETASGDSTGKCTEDAATFGASLADDGPGAGMDGQTSVFIVSSRM
;
A
#
# COMPACT_ATOMS: atom_id res chain seq x y z
N GLY A 1 84.05 19.23 45.45
CA GLY A 1 83.45 17.95 45.13
C GLY A 1 82.13 18.12 44.54
N GLY A 2 81.96 18.19 43.19
CA GLY A 2 80.72 18.26 42.50
C GLY A 2 80.50 16.95 41.76
N MET A 3 79.48 16.25 42.15
CA MET A 3 79.04 14.97 41.55
C MET A 3 78.08 15.26 40.43
N LEU A 4 78.52 15.04 39.19
CA LEU A 4 77.64 15.15 37.98
C LEU A 4 76.82 13.87 37.83
N VAL A 5 75.55 13.96 38.04
CA VAL A 5 74.61 12.86 37.80
C VAL A 5 74.16 12.90 36.31
N ASN A 6 74.68 11.96 35.53
CA ASN A 6 74.24 11.78 34.15
C ASN A 6 72.85 11.13 34.09
N HIS A 7 71.87 11.92 33.71
CA HIS A 7 70.54 11.43 33.38
C HIS A 7 70.57 10.77 31.99
N TRP A 8 70.57 9.45 31.94
CA TRP A 8 70.37 8.70 30.73
C TRP A 8 68.86 8.74 30.35
N ASN A 9 68.46 9.57 29.38
CA ASN A 9 67.16 9.56 28.78
C ASN A 9 67.06 8.32 27.88
N LEU A 10 66.47 7.26 28.39
CA LEU A 10 66.04 6.12 27.59
C LEU A 10 64.80 6.54 26.77
N GLN A 11 65.02 7.10 25.60
CA GLN A 11 63.98 7.22 24.59
C GLN A 11 63.65 5.83 24.06
N MET A 12 62.57 5.21 24.60
CA MET A 12 61.96 4.05 24.00
C MET A 12 61.33 4.49 22.67
N SER A 13 62.04 4.32 21.58
CA SER A 13 61.51 4.38 20.24
C SER A 13 60.45 3.27 20.09
N ARG A 14 59.20 3.62 20.20
CA ARG A 14 58.09 2.75 19.80
C ARG A 14 58.17 2.58 18.30
N ASN A 15 58.80 1.52 17.89
CA ASN A 15 58.79 1.07 16.51
C ASN A 15 57.34 0.70 16.18
N ARG A 16 56.58 1.63 15.56
CA ARG A 16 55.27 1.34 15.00
C ARG A 16 55.51 0.46 13.76
N GLN A 17 55.45 -0.84 13.97
CA GLN A 17 55.35 -1.78 12.84
C GLN A 17 54.10 -1.44 12.07
N SER A 18 54.25 -0.92 10.87
CA SER A 18 53.18 -0.77 9.89
C SER A 18 52.78 -2.19 9.47
N ALA A 19 51.77 -2.75 10.11
CA ALA A 19 51.17 -4.00 9.69
C ALA A 19 50.48 -3.74 8.31
N GLY A 20 51.05 -4.26 7.24
CA GLY A 20 50.43 -4.25 5.94
C GLY A 20 49.25 -5.23 5.92
N PHE A 21 48.13 -4.82 5.36
CA PHE A 21 46.99 -5.70 5.14
C PHE A 21 47.34 -6.80 4.14
N THR A 22 46.92 -8.03 4.42
CA THR A 22 47.11 -9.15 3.51
C THR A 22 46.02 -9.11 2.42
N LEU A 23 46.33 -9.58 1.23
CA LEU A 23 45.33 -9.70 0.14
C LEU A 23 44.12 -10.55 0.57
N LEU A 24 44.36 -11.56 1.40
CA LEU A 24 43.30 -12.43 1.92
C LEU A 24 42.33 -11.65 2.85
N GLU A 25 42.85 -10.78 3.71
CA GLU A 25 42.08 -9.98 4.65
C GLU A 25 41.14 -8.99 3.90
N VAL A 26 41.66 -8.34 2.85
CA VAL A 26 40.87 -7.47 1.98
C VAL A 26 39.76 -8.26 1.28
N LEU A 27 40.08 -9.46 0.79
CA LEU A 27 39.10 -10.32 0.11
C LEU A 27 37.98 -10.77 1.05
N ILE A 28 38.30 -11.16 2.27
CA ILE A 28 37.28 -11.52 3.29
C ILE A 28 36.45 -10.30 3.68
N ALA A 29 37.08 -9.13 3.87
CA ALA A 29 36.38 -7.89 4.19
C ALA A 29 35.37 -7.49 3.11
N LEU A 30 35.77 -7.59 1.83
CA LEU A 30 34.86 -7.32 0.70
C LEU A 30 33.73 -8.33 0.62
N LEU A 31 33.97 -9.60 0.92
CA LEU A 31 32.95 -10.65 0.93
C LEU A 31 31.90 -10.36 2.02
N VAL A 32 32.32 -10.06 3.24
CA VAL A 32 31.43 -9.71 4.35
C VAL A 32 30.65 -8.44 4.05
N LEU A 33 31.31 -7.42 3.50
CA LEU A 33 30.65 -6.18 3.08
C LEU A 33 29.57 -6.43 2.01
N SER A 34 29.86 -7.29 1.04
CA SER A 34 28.91 -7.65 -0.02
C SER A 34 27.63 -8.28 0.53
N PHE A 35 27.74 -9.21 1.47
CA PHE A 35 26.56 -9.80 2.14
C PHE A 35 25.79 -8.77 2.95
N GLY A 36 26.46 -7.87 3.62
CA GLY A 36 25.81 -6.77 4.36
C GLY A 36 25.02 -5.85 3.43
N LEU A 37 25.58 -5.48 2.30
CA LEU A 37 24.91 -4.62 1.31
C LEU A 37 23.71 -5.32 0.65
N LEU A 38 23.80 -6.62 0.34
CA LEU A 38 22.68 -7.40 -0.19
C LEU A 38 21.50 -7.47 0.81
N GLY A 39 21.78 -7.68 2.09
CA GLY A 39 20.76 -7.66 3.14
C GLY A 39 20.06 -6.30 3.25
N LEU A 40 20.81 -5.21 3.20
CA LEU A 40 20.27 -3.86 3.23
C LEU A 40 19.41 -3.56 1.98
N ALA A 41 19.86 -3.96 0.81
CA ALA A 41 19.12 -3.79 -0.45
C ALA A 41 17.76 -4.54 -0.40
N ALA A 42 17.73 -5.75 0.13
CA ALA A 42 16.49 -6.51 0.28
C ALA A 42 15.50 -5.81 1.22
N LEU A 43 15.95 -5.27 2.35
CA LEU A 43 15.12 -4.50 3.29
C LEU A 43 14.57 -3.22 2.65
N GLN A 44 15.37 -2.52 1.87
CA GLN A 44 14.93 -1.32 1.15
C GLN A 44 13.83 -1.65 0.12
N ALA A 45 14.00 -2.72 -0.65
CA ALA A 45 12.99 -3.17 -1.61
C ALA A 45 11.66 -3.51 -0.93
N TYR A 46 11.71 -4.21 0.20
CA TYR A 46 10.52 -4.52 1.00
C TYR A 46 9.83 -3.25 1.54
N SER A 47 10.61 -2.30 2.06
CA SER A 47 10.09 -1.03 2.59
C SER A 47 9.36 -0.21 1.51
N VAL A 48 9.91 -0.15 0.29
CA VAL A 48 9.27 0.56 -0.83
C VAL A 48 7.93 -0.08 -1.18
N LYS A 49 7.87 -1.41 -1.30
CA LYS A 49 6.62 -2.15 -1.57
C LYS A 49 5.56 -1.92 -0.48
N ALA A 50 5.96 -1.93 0.79
CA ALA A 50 5.05 -1.68 1.90
C ALA A 50 4.47 -0.25 1.87
N ASN A 51 5.30 0.75 1.59
CA ASN A 51 4.87 2.13 1.47
C ASN A 51 3.92 2.35 0.28
N GLN A 52 4.17 1.69 -0.84
CA GLN A 52 3.29 1.77 -2.02
C GLN A 52 1.90 1.23 -1.70
N SER A 53 1.79 0.08 -1.06
CA SER A 53 0.51 -0.48 -0.65
C SER A 53 -0.25 0.41 0.34
N ALA A 54 0.44 1.01 1.32
CA ALA A 54 -0.16 1.96 2.24
C ALA A 54 -0.70 3.21 1.50
N ASN A 55 0.02 3.68 0.49
CA ASN A 55 -0.42 4.80 -0.35
C ASN A 55 -1.69 4.46 -1.15
N LEU A 56 -1.74 3.28 -1.80
CA LEU A 56 -2.92 2.83 -2.54
C LEU A 56 -4.16 2.75 -1.63
N ARG A 57 -4.02 2.23 -0.42
CA ARG A 57 -5.10 2.18 0.58
C ARG A 57 -5.57 3.58 0.99
N SER A 58 -4.64 4.53 1.16
CA SER A 58 -4.97 5.91 1.47
C SER A 58 -5.77 6.56 0.33
N GLN A 59 -5.36 6.35 -0.92
CA GLN A 59 -6.07 6.83 -2.09
C GLN A 59 -7.48 6.19 -2.20
N ALA A 60 -7.59 4.88 -2.00
CA ALA A 60 -8.88 4.20 -2.01
C ALA A 60 -9.83 4.77 -0.93
N SER A 61 -9.31 5.06 0.28
CA SER A 61 -10.09 5.68 1.35
C SER A 61 -10.63 7.06 0.95
N VAL A 62 -9.81 7.90 0.33
CA VAL A 62 -10.23 9.23 -0.15
C VAL A 62 -11.31 9.10 -1.22
N LEU A 63 -11.11 8.21 -2.20
CA LEU A 63 -12.06 7.98 -3.28
C LEU A 63 -13.40 7.42 -2.77
N ALA A 64 -13.38 6.50 -1.80
CA ALA A 64 -14.59 5.96 -1.19
C ALA A 64 -15.38 7.03 -0.42
N ASN A 65 -14.69 7.86 0.36
CA ASN A 65 -15.34 8.96 1.08
C ASN A 65 -15.93 10.00 0.13
N MET A 66 -15.26 10.31 -0.97
CA MET A 66 -15.77 11.22 -2.00
C MET A 66 -17.09 10.71 -2.59
N MET A 67 -17.18 9.43 -2.94
CA MET A 67 -18.45 8.85 -3.44
C MET A 67 -19.52 8.85 -2.35
N MET A 68 -19.15 8.54 -1.12
CA MET A 68 -20.09 8.59 0.00
C MET A 68 -20.67 9.99 0.21
N ASP A 69 -19.88 11.04 0.04
CA ASP A 69 -20.33 12.43 0.14
C ASP A 69 -21.22 12.83 -1.04
N ASN A 70 -20.93 12.34 -2.26
CA ASN A 70 -21.82 12.52 -3.42
C ASN A 70 -23.19 11.89 -3.17
N ILE A 71 -23.23 10.66 -2.66
CA ILE A 71 -24.47 9.96 -2.32
C ILE A 71 -25.24 10.72 -1.25
N ARG A 72 -24.57 11.23 -0.21
CA ARG A 72 -25.18 12.02 0.86
C ARG A 72 -25.78 13.33 0.34
N SER A 73 -25.11 13.99 -0.60
CA SER A 73 -25.57 15.24 -1.19
C SER A 73 -26.80 15.07 -2.06
N ASN A 74 -27.00 13.87 -2.63
CA ASN A 74 -28.14 13.53 -3.52
C ASN A 74 -28.99 12.38 -2.96
N ARG A 75 -29.21 12.38 -1.66
CA ARG A 75 -29.89 11.31 -0.90
C ARG A 75 -31.27 10.94 -1.45
N ALA A 76 -32.01 11.90 -2.00
CA ALA A 76 -33.34 11.65 -2.57
C ALA A 76 -33.30 10.67 -3.77
N ASN A 77 -32.14 10.58 -4.44
CA ASN A 77 -31.93 9.73 -5.60
C ASN A 77 -30.91 8.60 -5.33
N ILE A 78 -30.80 8.15 -4.08
CA ILE A 78 -29.79 7.16 -3.66
C ILE A 78 -29.82 5.89 -4.51
N ALA A 79 -30.99 5.41 -4.89
CA ALA A 79 -31.16 4.21 -5.71
C ALA A 79 -30.51 4.36 -7.12
N SER A 80 -30.33 5.59 -7.61
CA SER A 80 -29.65 5.85 -8.88
C SER A 80 -28.13 5.68 -8.82
N TYR A 81 -27.55 5.55 -7.63
CA TYR A 81 -26.14 5.25 -7.43
C TYR A 81 -25.85 3.74 -7.33
N TYR A 82 -26.89 2.89 -7.25
CA TYR A 82 -26.68 1.45 -7.09
C TYR A 82 -26.13 0.84 -8.37
N ALA A 83 -24.92 0.32 -8.29
CA ALA A 83 -24.21 -0.35 -9.36
C ALA A 83 -23.29 -1.39 -8.71
N ASP A 84 -23.84 -2.59 -8.48
CA ASP A 84 -23.25 -3.67 -7.68
C ASP A 84 -22.08 -4.37 -8.37
N ASP A 85 -22.05 -4.30 -9.71
CA ASP A 85 -21.01 -4.94 -10.51
C ASP A 85 -19.75 -4.06 -10.64
N TYR A 86 -18.58 -4.71 -10.60
CA TYR A 86 -17.30 -4.07 -10.82
C TYR A 86 -16.99 -3.93 -12.30
N ASP A 87 -17.74 -3.10 -12.98
CA ASP A 87 -17.51 -2.81 -14.40
C ASP A 87 -16.16 -2.16 -14.62
N GLU A 88 -15.55 -2.42 -15.76
CA GLU A 88 -14.30 -1.79 -16.16
C GLU A 88 -14.57 -0.42 -16.79
N PHE A 89 -14.00 0.61 -16.20
CA PHE A 89 -14.00 1.96 -16.71
C PHE A 89 -12.59 2.37 -17.09
N LEU A 90 -12.38 2.66 -18.37
CA LEU A 90 -11.07 3.12 -18.83
C LEU A 90 -10.81 4.55 -18.35
N CYS A 91 -9.56 4.83 -17.98
CA CYS A 91 -9.13 6.17 -17.58
C CYS A 91 -9.37 7.24 -18.69
N SER A 92 -9.42 6.81 -19.94
CA SER A 92 -9.72 7.68 -21.10
C SER A 92 -11.21 7.80 -21.41
N ALA A 93 -12.09 7.16 -20.63
CA ALA A 93 -13.53 7.24 -20.86
C ALA A 93 -14.09 8.64 -20.58
N THR A 94 -15.15 8.99 -21.28
CA THR A 94 -15.90 10.22 -21.00
C THR A 94 -16.98 9.94 -19.96
N PRO A 95 -17.15 10.83 -18.95
CA PRO A 95 -18.23 10.67 -17.99
C PRO A 95 -19.61 10.67 -18.62
N ASP A 96 -20.56 10.00 -17.98
CA ASP A 96 -21.97 10.04 -18.36
C ASP A 96 -22.54 11.47 -18.19
N THR A 97 -23.37 11.89 -19.11
CA THR A 97 -24.01 13.21 -19.10
C THR A 97 -25.50 13.17 -18.74
N GLY A 98 -26.01 12.00 -18.35
CA GLY A 98 -27.40 11.80 -18.00
C GLY A 98 -27.83 12.46 -16.69
N SER A 99 -28.15 11.66 -15.67
CA SER A 99 -28.49 12.17 -14.34
C SER A 99 -27.26 12.59 -13.54
N VAL A 100 -27.46 13.38 -12.47
CA VAL A 100 -26.38 13.74 -11.53
C VAL A 100 -25.72 12.46 -10.98
N ALA A 101 -26.50 11.48 -10.57
CA ALA A 101 -25.98 10.22 -10.04
C ALA A 101 -25.18 9.42 -11.08
N ALA A 102 -25.65 9.38 -12.34
CA ALA A 102 -24.94 8.68 -13.41
C ALA A 102 -23.58 9.33 -13.71
N ARG A 103 -23.55 10.68 -13.74
CA ARG A 103 -22.32 11.43 -13.93
C ARG A 103 -21.36 11.21 -12.77
N ASP A 104 -21.80 11.40 -11.53
CA ASP A 104 -20.97 11.25 -10.34
C ASP A 104 -20.38 9.82 -10.26
N LEU A 105 -21.19 8.79 -10.56
CA LEU A 105 -20.79 7.40 -10.56
C LEU A 105 -19.75 7.11 -11.65
N SER A 106 -19.98 7.59 -12.87
CA SER A 106 -19.05 7.37 -13.99
C SER A 106 -17.72 8.12 -13.79
N GLU A 107 -17.76 9.39 -13.37
CA GLU A 107 -16.55 10.16 -13.05
C GLU A 107 -15.74 9.48 -11.95
N TRP A 108 -16.39 9.03 -10.89
CA TRP A 108 -15.73 8.35 -9.78
C TRP A 108 -15.08 7.02 -10.21
N ARG A 109 -15.78 6.19 -11.01
CA ARG A 109 -15.24 4.93 -11.53
C ARG A 109 -14.02 5.17 -12.42
N ILE A 110 -14.06 6.19 -13.27
CA ILE A 110 -12.92 6.62 -14.08
C ILE A 110 -11.74 7.03 -13.16
N GLN A 111 -11.97 7.83 -12.12
CA GLN A 111 -10.94 8.23 -11.19
C GLN A 111 -10.32 7.05 -10.44
N VAL A 112 -11.14 6.08 -10.01
CA VAL A 112 -10.65 4.85 -9.37
C VAL A 112 -9.72 4.08 -10.32
N ASN A 113 -10.11 3.91 -11.58
CA ASN A 113 -9.26 3.24 -12.56
C ASN A 113 -7.98 4.01 -12.88
N CYS A 114 -8.03 5.35 -12.89
CA CYS A 114 -6.86 6.19 -13.14
C CYS A 114 -5.84 6.21 -11.99
N GLN A 115 -6.31 6.12 -10.76
CA GLN A 115 -5.45 6.30 -9.58
C GLN A 115 -4.99 4.99 -8.96
N LEU A 116 -5.76 3.91 -9.16
CA LEU A 116 -5.46 2.60 -8.60
C LEU A 116 -5.16 1.58 -9.71
N PRO A 117 -4.12 0.75 -9.56
CA PRO A 117 -3.79 -0.27 -10.55
C PRO A 117 -4.95 -1.24 -10.77
N GLN A 118 -5.47 -1.32 -12.00
CA GLN A 118 -6.66 -2.11 -12.33
C GLN A 118 -7.87 -1.80 -11.42
N GLY A 119 -7.98 -0.53 -11.01
CA GLY A 119 -9.00 -0.07 -10.09
C GLY A 119 -10.40 -0.29 -10.63
N ARG A 120 -11.27 -0.89 -9.82
CA ARG A 120 -12.70 -1.09 -10.10
C ARG A 120 -13.52 -0.68 -8.91
N ALA A 121 -14.71 -0.18 -9.14
CA ALA A 121 -15.52 0.36 -8.09
C ALA A 121 -17.00 0.10 -8.28
N ALA A 122 -17.69 -0.17 -7.19
CA ALA A 122 -19.11 -0.51 -7.17
C ALA A 122 -19.79 0.12 -5.96
N VAL A 123 -21.09 0.31 -6.03
CA VAL A 123 -21.93 0.82 -4.95
C VAL A 123 -23.15 -0.10 -4.80
N ALA A 124 -23.35 -0.61 -3.60
CA ALA A 124 -24.42 -1.56 -3.35
C ALA A 124 -25.27 -1.18 -2.13
N PRO A 125 -26.58 -1.47 -2.13
CA PRO A 125 -27.39 -1.41 -0.92
C PRO A 125 -27.05 -2.60 -0.02
N ILE A 126 -26.76 -2.34 1.26
CA ILE A 126 -26.65 -3.40 2.28
C ILE A 126 -27.98 -3.62 2.98
N SER A 127 -28.68 -2.55 3.28
CA SER A 127 -30.00 -2.56 3.90
C SER A 127 -30.81 -1.34 3.44
N VAL A 128 -32.05 -1.22 3.92
CA VAL A 128 -32.97 -0.11 3.55
C VAL A 128 -32.34 1.27 3.75
N ASN A 129 -31.44 1.42 4.74
CA ASN A 129 -30.82 2.71 5.09
C ASN A 129 -29.29 2.63 5.10
N GLU A 130 -28.71 1.63 4.47
CA GLU A 130 -27.26 1.43 4.52
C GLU A 130 -26.72 1.10 3.14
N VAL A 131 -25.67 1.82 2.75
CA VAL A 131 -25.01 1.69 1.45
C VAL A 131 -23.53 1.35 1.66
N ALA A 132 -23.04 0.42 0.86
CA ALA A 132 -21.62 0.12 0.74
C ALA A 132 -21.03 0.77 -0.51
N VAL A 133 -19.86 1.35 -0.36
CA VAL A 133 -18.97 1.76 -1.45
C VAL A 133 -17.78 0.84 -1.44
N CYS A 134 -17.58 0.09 -2.49
CA CYS A 134 -16.55 -0.91 -2.64
C CYS A 134 -15.55 -0.48 -3.71
N ILE A 135 -14.26 -0.58 -3.39
CA ILE A 135 -13.17 -0.32 -4.33
C ILE A 135 -12.24 -1.52 -4.33
N ARG A 136 -11.94 -2.06 -5.51
CA ARG A 136 -10.96 -3.13 -5.73
C ARG A 136 -9.79 -2.62 -6.54
N TRP A 137 -8.59 -3.09 -6.24
CA TRP A 137 -7.38 -2.82 -7.03
C TRP A 137 -6.38 -3.97 -6.92
N SER A 138 -5.46 -4.05 -7.88
CA SER A 138 -4.34 -5.00 -7.83
C SER A 138 -3.23 -4.48 -6.93
N ASP A 139 -2.78 -5.29 -5.97
CA ASP A 139 -1.62 -5.00 -5.12
C ASP A 139 -0.51 -6.03 -5.43
N GLU A 140 0.53 -5.62 -6.14
CA GLU A 140 1.64 -6.47 -6.61
C GLU A 140 2.46 -7.13 -5.49
N ARG A 141 2.13 -6.90 -4.22
CA ARG A 141 2.82 -7.57 -3.12
C ARG A 141 2.67 -9.09 -3.12
N TRP A 142 1.64 -9.59 -3.76
CA TRP A 142 1.25 -11.00 -3.72
C TRP A 142 1.21 -11.56 -5.14
N GLU A 143 2.31 -12.10 -5.60
CA GLU A 143 2.55 -12.51 -7.00
C GLU A 143 1.73 -13.71 -7.50
N THR A 144 0.73 -14.16 -6.82
CA THR A 144 0.00 -15.36 -7.25
C THR A 144 -1.49 -15.19 -7.20
N ALA A 145 -2.08 -14.78 -8.25
CA ALA A 145 -3.39 -15.19 -8.70
C ALA A 145 -4.02 -14.19 -9.67
N SER A 146 -4.49 -14.65 -10.73
CA SER A 146 -5.48 -14.02 -11.58
C SER A 146 -6.73 -13.72 -10.75
N GLY A 147 -6.82 -12.51 -10.20
CA GLY A 147 -7.98 -12.10 -9.42
C GLY A 147 -9.22 -12.22 -10.27
N ASP A 148 -10.12 -13.09 -9.89
CA ASP A 148 -11.46 -13.11 -10.45
C ASP A 148 -12.12 -11.76 -10.15
N SER A 149 -12.31 -10.97 -11.18
CA SER A 149 -12.93 -9.66 -11.11
C SER A 149 -14.47 -9.73 -11.13
N THR A 150 -15.03 -10.94 -10.99
CA THR A 150 -16.46 -11.22 -11.18
C THR A 150 -17.32 -11.10 -9.92
N GLY A 151 -16.77 -10.79 -8.74
CA GLY A 151 -17.54 -10.60 -7.52
C GLY A 151 -18.41 -9.35 -7.53
N LYS A 152 -19.37 -9.29 -6.61
CA LYS A 152 -20.26 -8.14 -6.40
C LYS A 152 -19.90 -7.39 -5.12
N CYS A 153 -20.19 -6.09 -5.09
CA CYS A 153 -19.99 -5.28 -3.90
C CYS A 153 -20.87 -5.76 -2.72
N THR A 154 -22.08 -6.26 -2.98
CA THR A 154 -22.93 -6.87 -1.94
C THR A 154 -22.28 -8.09 -1.30
N GLU A 155 -21.60 -8.93 -2.07
CA GLU A 155 -20.89 -10.13 -1.57
C GLU A 155 -19.67 -9.73 -0.73
N ASP A 156 -18.90 -8.77 -1.20
CA ASP A 156 -17.76 -8.23 -0.47
C ASP A 156 -18.20 -7.57 0.84
N ALA A 157 -19.26 -6.77 0.80
CA ALA A 157 -19.80 -6.10 1.97
C ALA A 157 -20.36 -7.09 3.01
N ALA A 158 -21.01 -8.16 2.57
CA ALA A 158 -21.48 -9.23 3.44
C ALA A 158 -20.32 -9.96 4.13
N THR A 159 -19.27 -10.27 3.38
CA THR A 159 -18.05 -10.91 3.92
C THR A 159 -17.34 -9.98 4.91
N PHE A 160 -17.24 -8.69 4.59
CA PHE A 160 -16.64 -7.67 5.45
C PHE A 160 -17.46 -7.47 6.72
N GLY A 161 -18.80 -7.40 6.62
CA GLY A 161 -19.69 -7.29 7.78
C GLY A 161 -19.60 -8.50 8.72
N ALA A 162 -19.45 -9.71 8.17
CA ALA A 162 -19.20 -10.91 8.97
C ALA A 162 -17.83 -10.88 9.67
N SER A 163 -16.81 -10.31 9.01
CA SER A 163 -15.46 -10.17 9.58
C SER A 163 -15.39 -9.11 10.68
N LEU A 164 -16.21 -8.05 10.64
CA LEU A 164 -16.29 -7.04 11.71
C LEU A 164 -16.95 -7.56 12.98
N ALA A 165 -17.70 -8.66 12.89
CA ALA A 165 -18.30 -9.30 14.06
C ALA A 165 -17.27 -10.11 14.87
N ASP A 166 -16.08 -10.36 14.31
CA ASP A 166 -14.99 -11.12 14.93
C ASP A 166 -13.70 -10.27 14.92
N ASP A 167 -13.62 -9.32 15.87
CA ASP A 167 -12.45 -8.55 16.31
C ASP A 167 -11.34 -8.24 15.31
N GLY A 168 -11.52 -7.28 14.39
CA GLY A 168 -10.38 -6.65 13.74
C GLY A 168 -10.69 -6.01 12.38
N PRO A 169 -9.90 -5.02 11.88
CA PRO A 169 -10.04 -4.48 10.55
C PRO A 169 -9.61 -5.54 9.52
N GLY A 170 -10.53 -6.40 9.14
CA GLY A 170 -10.35 -7.46 8.18
C GLY A 170 -10.40 -6.88 6.75
N ALA A 171 -9.26 -6.58 6.16
CA ALA A 171 -9.14 -6.64 4.72
C ALA A 171 -9.28 -8.14 4.37
N GLY A 172 -10.38 -8.55 3.78
CA GLY A 172 -10.54 -9.86 3.17
C GLY A 172 -9.46 -10.00 2.10
N MET A 173 -8.45 -10.80 2.40
CA MET A 173 -7.34 -11.11 1.51
C MET A 173 -7.54 -12.50 0.95
N ASP A 174 -8.25 -12.63 -0.13
CA ASP A 174 -7.91 -13.66 -1.08
C ASP A 174 -6.80 -13.09 -1.97
N GLY A 175 -5.70 -13.59 -1.79
CA GLY A 175 -4.35 -13.53 -2.35
C GLY A 175 -3.96 -12.47 -3.38
N GLN A 176 -4.84 -11.61 -3.94
CA GLN A 176 -4.49 -10.76 -5.08
C GLN A 176 -5.25 -9.46 -5.26
N THR A 177 -6.45 -9.34 -4.76
CA THR A 177 -7.24 -8.13 -4.92
C THR A 177 -7.41 -7.50 -3.55
N SER A 178 -6.92 -6.29 -3.37
CA SER A 178 -7.23 -5.50 -2.18
C SER A 178 -8.62 -4.90 -2.35
N VAL A 179 -9.49 -5.10 -1.36
CA VAL A 179 -10.83 -4.52 -1.32
C VAL A 179 -10.89 -3.51 -0.18
N PHE A 180 -11.42 -2.34 -0.46
CA PHE A 180 -11.72 -1.32 0.53
C PHE A 180 -13.22 -1.06 0.54
N ILE A 181 -13.86 -1.18 1.70
CA ILE A 181 -15.30 -1.03 1.84
C ILE A 181 -15.59 0.02 2.90
N VAL A 182 -16.45 0.96 2.57
CA VAL A 182 -17.03 1.92 3.52
C VAL A 182 -18.53 1.77 3.48
N SER A 183 -19.14 1.49 4.61
CA SER A 183 -20.59 1.53 4.75
C SER A 183 -21.04 2.73 5.57
N SER A 184 -22.20 3.27 5.26
CA SER A 184 -22.80 4.36 6.03
C SER A 184 -24.31 4.22 6.09
N ARG A 185 -24.86 4.48 7.26
CA ARG A 185 -26.31 4.69 7.43
C ARG A 185 -26.68 6.06 6.89
N MET A 186 -27.75 6.08 6.11
CA MET A 186 -28.27 7.27 5.47
C MET A 186 -29.52 7.79 6.20
#